data_fca6dfc937e0321ecce467531571213b
#
_entry.id   fca6dfc937e0321ecce467531571213b
#
_cell.length_a   1.000
_cell.length_b   1.000
_cell.length_c   1.000
_cell.angle_alpha   90.00
_cell.angle_beta   90.00
_cell.angle_gamma   90.00
#
_symmetry.space_group_name_H-M   'P 1'
#
loop_
_entity.id
_entity.type
_entity.pdbx_description
1 polymer ?
#
loop_
_entity_poly.entity_id
_entity_poly.type
_entity_poly.pdbx_seq_one_letter_code
_entity_poly.pdbx_strand_id
1 'polypeptide(L)'
;MMSKLYGKVPNNRFAQLKNEIADYEELKAEIPTGVEDYERINFQKKKILNYVNATEDNYNDYHWQLKTRFTNSKGLSELIALTEHETSTLDEVASKYRFAISPYYLSLIEPGNANCGIKKQSIPSASELDDLGELDPMDEKGHSIHDIITRRYPDRLIIKITNVCGMFCRFCQRRRLIGE
;
A
#
# COMPACT_ATOMS: atom_id res chain seq x y z
N MET A 1 -15.75 -8.72 -46.30
CA MET A 1 -14.96 -7.48 -46.22
C MET A 1 -14.29 -7.24 -44.89
N MET A 2 -14.32 -8.20 -43.97
CA MET A 2 -13.67 -8.12 -42.60
C MET A 2 -12.27 -8.74 -42.48
N SER A 3 -11.76 -9.41 -43.54
CA SER A 3 -10.46 -10.10 -43.46
C SER A 3 -9.22 -9.21 -43.75
N LYS A 4 -9.40 -7.93 -44.02
CA LYS A 4 -8.31 -6.98 -44.31
C LYS A 4 -7.84 -6.14 -43.09
N LEU A 5 -8.49 -6.25 -41.94
CA LEU A 5 -8.17 -5.41 -40.76
C LEU A 5 -7.19 -6.07 -39.77
N TYR A 6 -6.99 -7.36 -39.85
CA TYR A 6 -6.02 -8.07 -39.01
C TYR A 6 -4.94 -8.67 -39.89
N GLY A 7 -3.88 -7.90 -40.13
CA GLY A 7 -2.63 -8.44 -40.70
C GLY A 7 -2.22 -9.68 -39.91
N LYS A 8 -1.71 -10.71 -40.56
CA LYS A 8 -1.14 -11.90 -39.91
C LYS A 8 -0.12 -11.42 -38.87
N VAL A 9 -0.41 -11.58 -37.59
CA VAL A 9 0.58 -11.35 -36.55
C VAL A 9 1.74 -12.30 -36.84
N PRO A 10 2.97 -11.81 -37.02
CA PRO A 10 4.09 -12.68 -37.28
C PRO A 10 4.24 -13.71 -36.18
N ASN A 11 4.37 -14.98 -36.51
CA ASN A 11 4.57 -16.08 -35.56
C ASN A 11 5.76 -15.83 -34.60
N ASN A 12 6.79 -15.10 -35.08
CA ASN A 12 7.94 -14.73 -34.29
C ASN A 12 7.59 -13.75 -33.15
N ARG A 13 6.60 -12.85 -33.29
CA ARG A 13 6.21 -11.92 -32.24
C ARG A 13 5.53 -12.65 -31.07
N PHE A 14 4.69 -13.64 -31.35
CA PHE A 14 4.08 -14.46 -30.32
C PHE A 14 5.13 -15.29 -29.56
N ALA A 15 6.07 -15.90 -30.27
CA ALA A 15 7.17 -16.64 -29.64
C ALA A 15 8.07 -15.72 -28.79
N GLN A 16 8.35 -14.51 -29.27
CA GLN A 16 9.10 -13.51 -28.52
C GLN A 16 8.37 -13.13 -27.21
N LEU A 17 7.07 -12.80 -27.28
CA LEU A 17 6.27 -12.46 -26.10
C LEU A 17 6.21 -13.60 -25.09
N LYS A 18 6.15 -14.84 -25.57
CA LYS A 18 6.15 -16.02 -24.71
C LYS A 18 7.49 -16.21 -24.00
N ASN A 19 8.60 -15.92 -24.68
CA ASN A 19 9.92 -15.95 -24.06
C ASN A 19 10.13 -14.81 -23.06
N GLU A 20 9.55 -13.63 -23.31
CA GLU A 20 9.63 -12.47 -22.40
C GLU A 20 8.94 -12.71 -21.04
N ILE A 21 8.02 -13.66 -20.96
CA ILE A 21 7.29 -14.02 -19.72
C ILE A 21 7.62 -15.43 -19.22
N ALA A 22 8.63 -16.09 -19.78
CA ALA A 22 8.91 -17.50 -19.48
C ALA A 22 9.24 -17.71 -17.98
N ASP A 23 10.07 -16.84 -17.41
CA ASP A 23 10.42 -16.84 -15.99
C ASP A 23 9.21 -16.63 -15.08
N TYR A 24 8.30 -15.73 -15.45
CA TYR A 24 7.03 -15.58 -14.71
C TYR A 24 6.16 -16.83 -14.83
N GLU A 25 6.04 -17.42 -16.01
CA GLU A 25 5.23 -18.64 -16.22
C GLU A 25 5.75 -19.82 -15.40
N GLU A 26 7.07 -19.92 -15.20
CA GLU A 26 7.68 -20.94 -14.35
C GLU A 26 7.35 -20.70 -12.85
N LEU A 27 7.38 -19.45 -12.40
CA LEU A 27 7.24 -19.10 -10.99
C LEU A 27 5.80 -18.79 -10.57
N LYS A 28 4.88 -18.55 -11.50
CA LYS A 28 3.52 -18.09 -11.17
C LYS A 28 2.73 -19.00 -10.22
N ALA A 29 3.02 -20.30 -10.24
CA ALA A 29 2.38 -21.27 -9.34
C ALA A 29 2.90 -21.16 -7.90
N GLU A 30 4.08 -20.58 -7.71
CA GLU A 30 4.73 -20.39 -6.41
C GLU A 30 4.44 -18.99 -5.82
N ILE A 31 3.90 -18.07 -6.64
CA ILE A 31 3.56 -16.71 -6.19
C ILE A 31 2.31 -16.76 -5.32
N PRO A 32 2.40 -16.35 -4.03
CA PRO A 32 1.24 -16.33 -3.15
C PRO A 32 0.15 -15.40 -3.70
N THR A 33 -1.07 -15.88 -3.81
CA THR A 33 -2.21 -15.12 -4.34
C THR A 33 -2.97 -14.35 -3.25
N GLY A 34 -2.65 -14.63 -1.98
CA GLY A 34 -3.36 -14.11 -0.81
C GLY A 34 -4.67 -14.86 -0.50
N VAL A 35 -5.13 -15.74 -1.38
CA VAL A 35 -6.31 -16.59 -1.12
C VAL A 35 -5.99 -17.63 -0.06
N GLU A 36 -4.77 -18.15 -0.07
CA GLU A 36 -4.24 -19.10 0.92
C GLU A 36 -4.17 -18.49 2.32
N ASP A 37 -4.06 -17.18 2.40
CA ASP A 37 -3.98 -16.41 3.65
C ASP A 37 -5.34 -16.08 4.27
N TYR A 38 -6.45 -16.48 3.66
CA TYR A 38 -7.80 -16.08 4.08
C TYR A 38 -8.07 -16.39 5.56
N GLU A 39 -7.73 -17.58 6.03
CA GLU A 39 -7.92 -17.99 7.43
C GLU A 39 -7.08 -17.12 8.39
N ARG A 40 -5.82 -16.86 8.05
CA ARG A 40 -4.92 -16.00 8.82
C ARG A 40 -5.46 -14.56 8.90
N ILE A 41 -5.91 -14.02 7.76
CA ILE A 41 -6.47 -12.66 7.67
C ILE A 41 -7.73 -12.56 8.52
N ASN A 42 -8.64 -13.55 8.45
CA ASN A 42 -9.85 -13.57 9.28
C ASN A 42 -9.55 -13.69 10.78
N PHE A 43 -8.56 -14.48 11.14
CA PHE A 43 -8.11 -14.56 12.53
C PHE A 43 -7.58 -13.21 13.01
N GLN A 44 -6.73 -12.56 12.23
CA GLN A 44 -6.16 -11.25 12.53
C GLN A 44 -7.25 -10.16 12.60
N LYS A 45 -8.22 -10.18 11.69
CA LYS A 45 -9.41 -9.32 11.71
C LYS A 45 -10.17 -9.45 13.03
N LYS A 46 -10.47 -10.68 13.46
CA LYS A 46 -11.16 -10.91 14.74
C LYS A 46 -10.37 -10.38 15.94
N LYS A 47 -9.04 -10.57 15.93
CA LYS A 47 -8.16 -10.04 16.98
C LYS A 47 -8.24 -8.50 17.05
N ILE A 48 -8.21 -7.83 15.89
CA ILE A 48 -8.33 -6.38 15.79
C ILE A 48 -9.70 -5.90 16.27
N LEU A 49 -10.78 -6.53 15.81
CA LEU A 49 -12.15 -6.18 16.24
C LEU A 49 -12.34 -6.30 17.75
N ASN A 50 -11.82 -7.37 18.34
CA ASN A 50 -11.84 -7.55 19.81
C ASN A 50 -11.04 -6.45 20.52
N TYR A 51 -9.86 -6.08 19.99
CA TYR A 51 -9.01 -5.05 20.59
C TYR A 51 -9.71 -3.67 20.61
N VAL A 52 -10.37 -3.31 19.49
CA VAL A 52 -11.07 -2.01 19.39
C VAL A 52 -12.53 -2.07 19.83
N ASN A 53 -13.01 -3.20 20.34
CA ASN A 53 -14.39 -3.46 20.76
C ASN A 53 -15.41 -3.11 19.66
N ALA A 54 -15.25 -3.69 18.48
CA ALA A 54 -16.07 -3.42 17.28
C ALA A 54 -16.66 -4.70 16.68
N THR A 55 -17.63 -4.51 15.78
CA THR A 55 -18.37 -5.58 15.09
C THR A 55 -17.91 -5.75 13.65
N GLU A 56 -18.38 -6.82 12.99
CA GLU A 56 -18.21 -7.04 11.54
C GLU A 56 -18.83 -5.90 10.72
N ASP A 57 -19.97 -5.36 11.12
CA ASP A 57 -20.62 -4.25 10.42
C ASP A 57 -19.75 -2.99 10.48
N ASN A 58 -19.12 -2.73 11.62
CA ASN A 58 -18.14 -1.65 11.73
C ASN A 58 -16.98 -1.87 10.76
N TYR A 59 -16.43 -3.09 10.70
CA TYR A 59 -15.30 -3.39 9.83
C TYR A 59 -15.62 -3.18 8.35
N ASN A 60 -16.85 -3.41 7.94
CA ASN A 60 -17.31 -3.24 6.56
C ASN A 60 -17.68 -1.78 6.21
N ASP A 61 -17.72 -0.88 7.21
CA ASP A 61 -17.95 0.55 6.99
C ASP A 61 -16.62 1.29 6.77
N TYR A 62 -16.45 1.89 5.59
CA TYR A 62 -15.22 2.61 5.26
C TYR A 62 -15.01 3.88 6.10
N HIS A 63 -16.08 4.54 6.56
CA HIS A 63 -15.95 5.69 7.46
C HIS A 63 -15.38 5.26 8.81
N TRP A 64 -15.85 4.12 9.33
CA TRP A 64 -15.30 3.55 10.55
C TRP A 64 -13.84 3.14 10.36
N GLN A 65 -13.47 2.52 9.22
CA GLN A 65 -12.09 2.18 8.90
C GLN A 65 -11.17 3.41 8.93
N LEU A 66 -11.62 4.54 8.39
CA LEU A 66 -10.87 5.79 8.38
C LEU A 66 -10.77 6.41 9.78
N LYS A 67 -11.82 6.34 10.56
CA LYS A 67 -11.87 6.90 11.93
C LYS A 67 -11.04 6.09 12.91
N THR A 68 -10.98 4.77 12.72
CA THR A 68 -10.33 3.82 13.64
C THR A 68 -8.89 3.48 13.19
N ARG A 69 -8.25 4.33 12.37
CA ARG A 69 -6.86 4.14 11.98
C ARG A 69 -5.93 4.20 13.19
N PHE A 70 -4.95 3.30 13.20
CA PHE A 70 -3.85 3.34 14.16
C PHE A 70 -2.82 4.37 13.67
N THR A 71 -2.43 5.30 14.54
CA THR A 71 -1.52 6.42 14.21
C THR A 71 -0.25 6.46 15.05
N ASN A 72 -0.08 5.51 15.95
CA ASN A 72 1.09 5.32 16.81
C ASN A 72 1.25 3.83 17.14
N SER A 73 2.25 3.48 17.93
CA SER A 73 2.57 2.09 18.29
C SER A 73 1.54 1.43 19.23
N LYS A 74 0.69 2.23 19.90
CA LYS A 74 -0.25 1.72 20.89
C LYS A 74 -1.18 0.68 20.28
N GLY A 75 -1.14 -0.53 20.83
CA GLY A 75 -1.90 -1.67 20.37
C GLY A 75 -1.30 -2.41 19.18
N LEU A 76 -0.43 -1.79 18.37
CA LEU A 76 0.19 -2.46 17.23
C LEU A 76 1.17 -3.55 17.67
N SER A 77 1.93 -3.33 18.75
CA SER A 77 2.85 -4.33 19.31
C SER A 77 2.16 -5.65 19.63
N GLU A 78 0.94 -5.59 20.19
CA GLU A 78 0.14 -6.78 20.51
C GLU A 78 -0.49 -7.41 19.26
N LEU A 79 -0.95 -6.55 18.33
CA LEU A 79 -1.70 -7.00 17.15
C LEU A 79 -0.81 -7.63 16.08
N ILE A 80 0.39 -7.08 15.84
CA ILE A 80 1.28 -7.54 14.76
C ILE A 80 2.68 -7.96 15.24
N ALA A 81 2.85 -8.18 16.55
CA ALA A 81 4.10 -8.65 17.15
C ALA A 81 5.31 -7.77 16.79
N LEU A 82 5.23 -6.46 17.07
CA LEU A 82 6.39 -5.57 16.97
C LEU A 82 7.36 -5.81 18.12
N THR A 83 8.65 -5.78 17.82
CA THR A 83 9.71 -5.75 18.84
C THR A 83 9.72 -4.40 19.56
N GLU A 84 10.38 -4.33 20.72
CA GLU A 84 10.57 -3.05 21.44
C GLU A 84 11.28 -2.01 20.57
N HIS A 85 12.29 -2.44 19.81
CA HIS A 85 13.00 -1.57 18.87
C HIS A 85 12.10 -1.05 17.76
N GLU A 86 11.28 -1.92 17.11
CA GLU A 86 10.31 -1.50 16.10
C GLU A 86 9.27 -0.54 16.67
N THR A 87 8.82 -0.76 17.90
CA THR A 87 7.86 0.09 18.60
C THR A 87 8.43 1.49 18.85
N SER A 88 9.64 1.59 19.40
CA SER A 88 10.29 2.89 19.65
C SER A 88 10.62 3.63 18.35
N THR A 89 11.08 2.91 17.33
CA THR A 89 11.35 3.46 15.99
C THR A 89 10.07 4.01 15.35
N LEU A 90 8.96 3.26 15.44
CA LEU A 90 7.67 3.70 14.91
C LEU A 90 7.25 5.03 15.56
N ASP A 91 7.32 5.13 16.88
CA ASP A 91 6.90 6.33 17.60
C ASP A 91 7.83 7.52 17.30
N GLU A 92 9.12 7.30 17.16
CA GLU A 92 10.08 8.33 16.75
C GLU A 92 9.78 8.84 15.34
N VAL A 93 9.60 7.94 14.37
CA VAL A 93 9.25 8.32 12.98
C VAL A 93 7.88 8.99 12.93
N ALA A 94 6.88 8.47 13.68
CA ALA A 94 5.53 9.04 13.72
C ALA A 94 5.48 10.44 14.34
N SER A 95 6.46 10.81 15.17
CA SER A 95 6.59 12.17 15.70
C SER A 95 7.02 13.19 14.63
N LYS A 96 7.74 12.75 13.58
CA LYS A 96 8.23 13.58 12.47
C LYS A 96 7.34 13.49 11.23
N TYR A 97 6.87 12.29 10.94
CA TYR A 97 6.15 11.99 9.70
C TYR A 97 4.82 11.32 10.00
N ARG A 98 3.77 11.77 9.35
CA ARG A 98 2.42 11.22 9.52
C ARG A 98 2.42 9.70 9.27
N PHE A 99 1.80 8.98 10.18
CA PHE A 99 1.55 7.55 10.11
C PHE A 99 0.07 7.26 10.34
N ALA A 100 -0.52 6.41 9.53
CA ALA A 100 -1.85 5.87 9.76
C ALA A 100 -2.04 4.55 8.98
N ILE A 101 -2.67 3.58 9.63
CA ILE A 101 -3.07 2.31 9.02
C ILE A 101 -4.47 1.92 9.50
N SER A 102 -5.37 1.60 8.56
CA SER A 102 -6.72 1.17 8.90
C SER A 102 -6.75 -0.26 9.42
N PRO A 103 -7.78 -0.64 10.20
CA PRO A 103 -8.00 -2.02 10.64
C PRO A 103 -7.95 -3.05 9.51
N TYR A 104 -8.48 -2.70 8.34
CA TYR A 104 -8.42 -3.56 7.17
C TYR A 104 -6.97 -3.84 6.73
N TYR A 105 -6.17 -2.81 6.48
CA TYR A 105 -4.77 -2.99 6.07
C TYR A 105 -3.95 -3.67 7.16
N LEU A 106 -4.24 -3.39 8.42
CA LEU A 106 -3.58 -4.03 9.55
C LEU A 106 -3.85 -5.55 9.59
N SER A 107 -5.07 -5.98 9.21
CA SER A 107 -5.42 -7.41 9.16
C SER A 107 -4.66 -8.19 8.08
N LEU A 108 -4.15 -7.50 7.06
CA LEU A 108 -3.36 -8.11 5.98
C LEU A 108 -1.91 -8.37 6.38
N ILE A 109 -1.42 -7.71 7.44
CA ILE A 109 -0.06 -7.94 7.93
C ILE A 109 0.05 -9.33 8.54
N GLU A 110 1.09 -10.05 8.16
CA GLU A 110 1.49 -11.31 8.78
C GLU A 110 2.30 -11.02 10.05
N PRO A 111 1.75 -11.30 11.26
CA PRO A 111 2.44 -11.02 12.50
C PRO A 111 3.77 -11.80 12.61
N GLY A 112 4.83 -11.12 13.04
CA GLY A 112 6.15 -11.74 13.21
C GLY A 112 6.93 -11.97 11.91
N ASN A 113 6.34 -11.78 10.73
CA ASN A 113 7.05 -11.87 9.46
C ASN A 113 7.73 -10.53 9.13
N ALA A 114 9.05 -10.46 9.31
CA ALA A 114 9.86 -9.29 8.95
C ALA A 114 9.84 -8.98 7.44
N ASN A 115 9.53 -9.99 6.60
CA ASN A 115 9.48 -9.85 5.15
C ASN A 115 8.07 -9.59 4.60
N CYS A 116 7.06 -9.48 5.46
CA CYS A 116 5.70 -9.15 5.03
C CYS A 116 5.68 -7.84 4.22
N GLY A 117 5.26 -7.93 2.95
CA GLY A 117 5.21 -6.79 2.03
C GLY A 117 4.29 -5.68 2.53
N ILE A 118 3.15 -6.03 3.12
CA ILE A 118 2.20 -5.07 3.70
C ILE A 118 2.80 -4.37 4.91
N LYS A 119 3.52 -5.09 5.79
CA LYS A 119 4.25 -4.48 6.93
C LYS A 119 5.26 -3.45 6.43
N LYS A 120 6.11 -3.82 5.46
CA LYS A 120 7.14 -2.92 4.88
C LYS A 120 6.54 -1.67 4.21
N GLN A 121 5.34 -1.77 3.64
CA GLN A 121 4.66 -0.64 3.01
C GLN A 121 4.02 0.31 4.00
N SER A 122 3.60 -0.18 5.16
CA SER A 122 2.72 0.55 6.07
C SER A 122 3.37 0.95 7.39
N ILE A 123 4.26 0.12 7.94
CA ILE A 123 4.88 0.37 9.24
C ILE A 123 6.17 1.18 9.06
N PRO A 124 6.34 2.28 9.80
CA PRO A 124 7.56 3.10 9.78
C PRO A 124 8.84 2.32 10.09
N SER A 125 9.95 2.73 9.47
CA SER A 125 11.27 2.16 9.69
C SER A 125 12.32 3.24 10.01
N ALA A 126 13.41 2.86 10.66
CA ALA A 126 14.49 3.78 11.05
C ALA A 126 15.11 4.53 9.87
N SER A 127 15.17 3.92 8.69
CA SER A 127 15.70 4.57 7.47
C SER A 127 14.90 5.80 7.03
N GLU A 128 13.71 6.02 7.55
CA GLU A 128 12.93 7.24 7.29
C GLU A 128 13.44 8.46 8.09
N LEU A 129 14.30 8.23 9.06
CA LEU A 129 14.93 9.31 9.83
C LEU A 129 16.14 9.90 9.10
N ASP A 130 16.66 9.21 8.08
CA ASP A 130 17.70 9.71 7.20
C ASP A 130 17.12 10.79 6.29
N ASP A 131 17.54 12.03 6.50
CA ASP A 131 17.00 13.22 5.82
C ASP A 131 17.63 13.39 4.43
N LEU A 132 17.58 12.35 3.61
CA LEU A 132 18.18 12.30 2.26
C LEU A 132 17.15 12.52 1.13
N GLY A 133 15.88 12.72 1.47
CA GLY A 133 14.78 12.78 0.51
C GLY A 133 14.32 14.20 0.21
N GLU A 134 13.64 14.36 -0.93
CA GLU A 134 12.93 15.59 -1.30
C GLU A 134 11.43 15.46 -1.03
N LEU A 135 10.79 16.57 -0.66
CA LEU A 135 9.34 16.60 -0.41
C LEU A 135 8.51 16.40 -1.68
N ASP A 136 9.06 16.75 -2.84
CA ASP A 136 8.42 16.62 -4.15
C ASP A 136 9.40 16.07 -5.21
N PRO A 137 9.87 14.80 -5.06
CA PRO A 137 10.91 14.24 -5.90
C PRO A 137 10.50 14.13 -7.38
N MET A 138 9.20 14.26 -7.67
CA MET A 138 8.65 14.17 -9.03
C MET A 138 8.31 15.55 -9.60
N ASP A 139 8.58 16.64 -8.87
CA ASP A 139 8.19 18.00 -9.23
C ASP A 139 6.73 18.09 -9.69
N GLU A 140 5.84 17.46 -8.92
CA GLU A 140 4.40 17.52 -9.24
C GLU A 140 3.85 18.93 -9.16
N LYS A 141 4.43 19.78 -8.30
CA LYS A 141 4.04 21.18 -8.15
C LYS A 141 4.36 21.98 -9.41
N GLY A 142 5.54 21.80 -9.98
CA GLY A 142 5.95 22.45 -11.24
C GLY A 142 5.15 21.97 -12.46
N HIS A 143 4.61 20.74 -12.41
CA HIS A 143 3.78 20.16 -13.45
C HIS A 143 2.26 20.27 -13.19
N SER A 144 1.85 21.01 -12.16
CA SER A 144 0.43 21.21 -11.86
C SER A 144 -0.14 22.35 -12.69
N ILE A 145 -1.20 22.04 -13.46
CA ILE A 145 -1.98 23.02 -14.22
C ILE A 145 -2.96 23.74 -13.28
N HIS A 146 -3.40 23.05 -12.23
CA HIS A 146 -4.29 23.51 -11.18
C HIS A 146 -3.97 22.75 -9.89
N ASP A 147 -4.35 23.24 -8.72
CA ASP A 147 -4.05 22.61 -7.42
C ASP A 147 -4.46 21.14 -7.36
N ILE A 148 -5.56 20.78 -8.04
CA ILE A 148 -6.07 19.42 -8.09
C ILE A 148 -5.66 18.63 -9.34
N ILE A 149 -4.96 19.27 -10.31
CA ILE A 149 -4.60 18.62 -11.59
C ILE A 149 -3.09 18.70 -11.80
N THR A 150 -2.44 17.55 -11.87
CA THR A 150 -1.04 17.41 -12.24
C THR A 150 -0.91 16.69 -13.58
N ARG A 151 -0.23 17.31 -14.56
CA ARG A 151 0.02 16.73 -15.88
C ARG A 151 1.51 16.68 -16.16
N ARG A 152 2.16 15.60 -15.75
CA ARG A 152 3.58 15.39 -15.98
C ARG A 152 3.88 14.78 -17.35
N TYR A 153 2.95 14.01 -17.91
CA TYR A 153 3.08 13.33 -19.19
C TYR A 153 2.13 13.91 -20.23
N PRO A 154 2.49 13.89 -21.53
CA PRO A 154 1.65 14.49 -22.58
C PRO A 154 0.31 13.78 -22.79
N ASP A 155 0.25 12.48 -22.48
CA ASP A 155 -0.87 11.58 -22.77
C ASP A 155 -1.78 11.30 -21.56
N ARG A 156 -1.40 11.75 -20.35
CA ARG A 156 -2.14 11.45 -19.11
C ARG A 156 -2.01 12.54 -18.06
N LEU A 157 -2.99 12.61 -17.18
CA LEU A 157 -3.00 13.51 -16.04
C LEU A 157 -3.55 12.82 -14.80
N ILE A 158 -3.30 13.42 -13.65
CA ILE A 158 -3.84 13.00 -12.36
C ILE A 158 -4.80 14.07 -11.88
N ILE A 159 -6.00 13.67 -11.48
CA ILE A 159 -6.98 14.52 -10.81
C ILE A 159 -7.02 14.09 -9.33
N LYS A 160 -6.68 15.00 -8.44
CA LYS A 160 -6.67 14.77 -6.98
C LYS A 160 -8.07 15.06 -6.43
N ILE A 161 -8.93 14.06 -6.37
CA ILE A 161 -10.32 14.20 -5.93
C ILE A 161 -10.50 14.09 -4.40
N THR A 162 -9.49 13.60 -3.70
CA THR A 162 -9.47 13.48 -2.24
C THR A 162 -8.04 13.41 -1.71
N ASN A 163 -7.84 13.84 -0.48
CA ASN A 163 -6.63 13.64 0.30
C ASN A 163 -6.81 12.59 1.42
N VAL A 164 -8.00 11.98 1.51
CA VAL A 164 -8.30 10.92 2.48
C VAL A 164 -7.70 9.59 2.00
N CYS A 165 -7.01 8.89 2.90
CA CYS A 165 -6.39 7.62 2.59
C CYS A 165 -6.50 6.62 3.75
N GLY A 166 -6.75 5.36 3.46
CA GLY A 166 -6.88 4.28 4.45
C GLY A 166 -5.55 3.84 5.06
N MET A 167 -4.44 4.08 4.36
CA MET A 167 -3.09 3.74 4.82
C MET A 167 -2.11 4.79 4.28
N PHE A 168 -1.21 5.28 5.13
CA PHE A 168 -0.16 6.20 4.70
C PHE A 168 1.09 5.40 4.30
N CYS A 169 1.12 4.98 3.02
CA CYS A 169 2.25 4.21 2.48
C CYS A 169 3.57 4.92 2.73
N ARG A 170 4.57 4.17 3.21
CA ARG A 170 5.87 4.76 3.59
C ARG A 170 6.64 5.35 2.41
N PHE A 171 6.39 4.87 1.21
CA PHE A 171 6.96 5.35 -0.06
C PHE A 171 6.03 6.29 -0.86
N CYS A 172 5.02 6.88 -0.22
CA CYS A 172 4.04 7.72 -0.92
C CYS A 172 4.67 9.01 -1.45
N GLN A 173 4.68 9.20 -2.75
CA GLN A 173 5.15 10.43 -3.41
C GLN A 173 4.33 11.66 -3.01
N ARG A 174 3.07 11.44 -2.59
CA ARG A 174 2.13 12.49 -2.19
C ARG A 174 1.97 12.61 -0.68
N ARG A 175 2.95 12.13 0.09
CA ARG A 175 2.92 12.19 1.56
C ARG A 175 2.57 13.60 2.07
N ARG A 176 3.04 14.66 1.39
CA ARG A 176 2.75 16.04 1.72
C ARG A 176 1.28 16.45 1.59
N LEU A 177 0.50 15.74 0.75
CA LEU A 177 -0.89 16.06 0.41
C LEU A 177 -1.91 15.16 1.12
N ILE A 178 -1.49 14.01 1.64
CA ILE A 178 -2.39 13.01 2.22
C ILE A 178 -2.63 13.30 3.69
N GLY A 179 -3.90 13.23 4.11
CA GLY A 179 -4.30 13.31 5.52
C GLY A 179 -4.36 14.73 6.10
N GLU A 180 -4.47 15.76 5.27
CA GLU A 180 -4.75 17.14 5.70
C GLU A 180 -6.21 17.37 5.99
#